data_fe6bb4600783b4315ff2d03172378379
#
_entry.id   fe6bb4600783b4315ff2d03172378379
#
_cell.length_a   1.000
_cell.length_b   1.000
_cell.length_c   1.000
_cell.angle_alpha   90.00
_cell.angle_beta   90.00
_cell.angle_gamma   90.00
#
_symmetry.space_group_name_H-M   'P 1'
#
loop_
_entity.id
_entity.type
_entity.pdbx_description
1 polymer ?
#
loop_
_entity_poly.entity_id
_entity_poly.type
_entity_poly.pdbx_seq_one_letter_code
_entity_poly.pdbx_strand_id
1 'polypeptide(L)'
;MRNYQSRTPSMSKEEAIQLHADALVIDAQQPPATTGFLFNSAMQAELERMNLAGYTREEAHSRLLKLAANEIQNQQSAMDDYFSVWDSSGITVGAGTYAGGNKIETAFEDAVTLLAQARSIIDAS
;
A
#
# COMPACT_ATOMS: atom_id res chain seq x y z
N MET A 1 -47.45 3.56 -1.68
CA MET A 1 -46.00 3.82 -1.72
C MET A 1 -45.53 4.29 -0.36
N ARG A 2 -44.74 3.50 0.37
CA ARG A 2 -44.16 3.93 1.66
C ARG A 2 -42.92 4.74 1.35
N ASN A 3 -42.91 6.03 1.70
CA ASN A 3 -41.72 6.87 1.67
C ASN A 3 -40.74 6.34 2.73
N TYR A 4 -39.74 5.59 2.30
CA TYR A 4 -38.56 5.26 3.11
C TYR A 4 -37.69 6.54 3.14
N GLN A 5 -37.97 7.44 4.05
CA GLN A 5 -36.98 8.42 4.47
C GLN A 5 -35.97 7.67 5.36
N SER A 6 -34.85 7.27 4.80
CA SER A 6 -33.72 6.79 5.58
C SER A 6 -33.21 7.98 6.40
N ARG A 7 -33.65 8.09 7.65
CA ARG A 7 -32.94 8.89 8.66
C ARG A 7 -31.68 8.09 8.98
N THR A 8 -30.62 8.31 8.22
CA THR A 8 -29.28 7.94 8.67
C THR A 8 -28.98 8.87 9.85
N PRO A 9 -28.77 8.38 11.08
CA PRO A 9 -28.28 9.22 12.16
C PRO A 9 -26.99 9.87 11.68
N SER A 10 -26.89 11.19 11.78
CA SER A 10 -25.64 11.89 11.49
C SER A 10 -24.66 11.58 12.63
N MET A 11 -23.76 10.63 12.40
CA MET A 11 -22.65 10.34 13.30
C MET A 11 -21.68 11.53 13.27
N SER A 12 -21.20 11.99 14.42
CA SER A 12 -20.13 12.99 14.50
C SER A 12 -18.80 12.38 13.98
N LYS A 13 -17.85 13.26 13.66
CA LYS A 13 -16.51 12.81 13.25
C LYS A 13 -15.82 12.02 14.36
N GLU A 14 -15.98 12.48 15.60
CA GLU A 14 -15.41 11.88 16.80
C GLU A 14 -15.98 10.47 17.05
N GLU A 15 -17.32 10.32 16.93
CA GLU A 15 -17.98 9.01 17.03
C GLU A 15 -17.53 8.06 15.92
N ALA A 16 -17.33 8.56 14.72
CA ALA A 16 -16.83 7.74 13.60
C ALA A 16 -15.39 7.27 13.83
N ILE A 17 -14.51 8.15 14.33
CA ILE A 17 -13.12 7.80 14.68
C ILE A 17 -13.11 6.76 15.79
N GLN A 18 -13.91 6.93 16.83
CA GLN A 18 -13.98 5.99 17.94
C GLN A 18 -14.51 4.63 17.48
N LEU A 19 -15.58 4.62 16.68
CA LEU A 19 -16.13 3.39 16.12
C LEU A 19 -15.09 2.64 15.26
N HIS A 20 -14.33 3.36 14.46
CA HIS A 20 -13.26 2.78 13.64
C HIS A 20 -12.13 2.21 14.50
N ALA A 21 -11.74 2.91 15.59
CA ALA A 21 -10.70 2.44 16.50
C ALA A 21 -11.12 1.18 17.28
N ASP A 22 -12.41 1.04 17.59
CA ASP A 22 -12.95 -0.09 18.35
C ASP A 22 -13.35 -1.28 17.45
N ALA A 23 -13.40 -1.08 16.15
CA ALA A 23 -13.83 -2.10 15.19
C ALA A 23 -12.68 -3.02 14.77
N LEU A 24 -13.01 -4.29 14.50
CA LEU A 24 -12.14 -5.16 13.71
C LEU A 24 -12.26 -4.77 12.23
N VAL A 25 -11.26 -4.08 11.71
CA VAL A 25 -11.24 -3.61 10.31
C VAL A 25 -10.50 -4.61 9.45
N ILE A 26 -11.20 -5.21 8.49
CA ILE A 26 -10.62 -6.14 7.51
C ILE A 26 -10.68 -5.47 6.14
N ASP A 27 -9.52 -5.18 5.57
CA ASP A 27 -9.41 -4.74 4.19
C ASP A 27 -9.15 -5.96 3.28
N ALA A 28 -10.14 -6.32 2.48
CA ALA A 28 -10.11 -7.52 1.64
C ALA A 28 -9.28 -7.33 0.35
N GLN A 29 -8.78 -6.14 0.07
CA GLN A 29 -8.04 -5.85 -1.18
C GLN A 29 -6.95 -4.81 -0.96
N GLN A 30 -6.03 -5.09 -0.05
CA GLN A 30 -4.87 -4.24 0.13
C GLN A 30 -3.91 -4.32 -1.07
N PRO A 31 -3.39 -3.19 -1.55
CA PRO A 31 -2.26 -3.19 -2.46
C PRO A 31 -1.08 -3.94 -1.83
N PRO A 32 -0.17 -4.50 -2.63
CA PRO A 32 1.06 -5.08 -2.10
C PRO A 32 1.77 -4.08 -1.18
N ALA A 33 2.41 -4.59 -0.14
CA ALA A 33 3.06 -3.83 0.93
C ALA A 33 3.98 -2.68 0.48
N THR A 34 4.38 -2.68 -0.79
CA THR A 34 5.30 -1.71 -1.38
C THR A 34 4.60 -0.61 -2.19
N THR A 35 3.26 -0.63 -2.31
CA THR A 35 2.55 0.32 -3.16
C THR A 35 1.93 1.46 -2.35
N GLY A 36 2.41 2.66 -2.56
CA GLY A 36 1.71 3.89 -2.17
C GLY A 36 1.83 4.30 -0.71
N PHE A 37 2.27 3.43 0.19
CA PHE A 37 2.43 3.78 1.60
C PHE A 37 3.76 4.45 1.91
N LEU A 38 4.78 4.21 1.10
CA LEU A 38 6.06 4.88 1.23
C LEU A 38 6.35 5.70 -0.03
N PHE A 39 6.38 7.01 0.10
CA PHE A 39 6.83 7.92 -0.94
C PHE A 39 7.67 9.02 -0.30
N ASN A 40 8.95 8.74 -0.13
CA ASN A 40 9.90 9.63 0.52
C ASN A 40 10.73 10.45 -0.50
N SER A 41 11.68 11.22 0.00
CA SER A 41 12.53 12.08 -0.83
C SER A 41 13.40 11.30 -1.84
N ALA A 42 13.83 10.08 -1.50
CA ALA A 42 14.61 9.24 -2.40
C ALA A 42 13.75 8.76 -3.58
N MET A 43 12.50 8.37 -3.31
CA MET A 43 11.55 7.98 -4.35
C MET A 43 11.15 9.16 -5.24
N GLN A 44 11.00 10.35 -4.66
CA GLN A 44 10.74 11.57 -5.42
C GLN A 44 11.91 11.90 -6.36
N ALA A 45 13.14 11.86 -5.87
CA ALA A 45 14.33 12.11 -6.67
C ALA A 45 14.49 11.10 -7.81
N GLU A 46 14.21 9.81 -7.54
CA GLU A 46 14.25 8.78 -8.56
C GLU A 46 13.15 8.96 -9.61
N LEU A 47 11.93 9.36 -9.21
CA LEU A 47 10.86 9.67 -10.15
C LEU A 47 11.22 10.85 -11.07
N GLU A 48 11.81 11.90 -10.53
CA GLU A 48 12.29 13.04 -11.31
C GLU A 48 13.38 12.62 -12.31
N ARG A 49 14.35 11.81 -11.85
CA ARG A 49 15.39 11.26 -12.72
C ARG A 49 14.81 10.41 -13.86
N MET A 50 13.84 9.57 -13.58
CA MET A 50 13.17 8.74 -14.59
C MET A 50 12.38 9.58 -15.59
N ASN A 51 11.67 10.61 -15.14
CA ASN A 51 10.96 11.54 -16.00
C ASN A 51 11.90 12.25 -16.99
N LEU A 52 13.05 12.73 -16.52
CA LEU A 52 14.08 13.35 -17.37
C LEU A 52 14.69 12.36 -18.37
N ALA A 53 14.77 11.09 -18.00
CA ALA A 53 15.28 10.02 -18.85
C ALA A 53 14.24 9.45 -19.85
N GLY A 54 12.99 9.93 -19.80
CA GLY A 54 11.93 9.51 -20.72
C GLY A 54 11.31 8.15 -20.42
N TYR A 55 11.37 7.70 -19.17
CA TYR A 55 10.70 6.46 -18.75
C TYR A 55 9.19 6.59 -18.88
N THR A 56 8.55 5.52 -19.28
CA THR A 56 7.09 5.42 -19.28
C THR A 56 6.58 5.35 -17.83
N ARG A 57 5.30 5.67 -17.63
CA ARG A 57 4.65 5.54 -16.32
C ARG A 57 4.76 4.12 -15.74
N GLU A 58 4.64 3.11 -16.58
CA GLU A 58 4.69 1.70 -16.17
C GLU A 58 6.10 1.31 -15.68
N GLU A 59 7.14 1.70 -16.43
CA GLU A 59 8.54 1.47 -16.03
C GLU A 59 8.89 2.20 -14.74
N ALA A 60 8.47 3.47 -14.62
CA ALA A 60 8.67 4.27 -13.42
C ALA A 60 7.98 3.65 -12.20
N HIS A 61 6.71 3.22 -12.35
CA HIS A 61 5.96 2.56 -11.29
C HIS A 61 6.64 1.27 -10.81
N SER A 62 7.00 0.37 -11.74
CA SER A 62 7.70 -0.88 -11.40
C SER A 62 9.01 -0.64 -10.64
N ARG A 63 9.76 0.39 -11.05
CA ARG A 63 11.03 0.73 -10.42
C ARG A 63 10.86 1.34 -9.02
N LEU A 64 9.84 2.21 -8.83
CA LEU A 64 9.52 2.77 -7.53
C LEU A 64 9.06 1.71 -6.53
N LEU A 65 8.29 0.72 -6.96
CA LEU A 65 7.90 -0.40 -6.10
C LEU A 65 9.11 -1.18 -5.58
N LYS A 66 10.07 -1.46 -6.46
CA LYS A 66 11.31 -2.15 -6.07
C LYS A 66 12.16 -1.30 -5.13
N LEU A 67 12.23 0.00 -5.36
CA LEU A 67 12.96 0.93 -4.49
C LEU A 67 12.30 0.98 -3.11
N ALA A 68 10.97 1.14 -3.03
CA ALA A 68 10.25 1.16 -1.76
C ALA A 68 10.47 -0.14 -0.96
N ALA A 69 10.34 -1.30 -1.61
CA ALA A 69 10.60 -2.58 -0.95
C ALA A 69 12.03 -2.68 -0.41
N ASN A 70 13.01 -2.24 -1.18
CA ASN A 70 14.40 -2.23 -0.76
C ASN A 70 14.67 -1.29 0.41
N GLU A 71 14.06 -0.11 0.43
CA GLU A 71 14.20 0.84 1.54
C GLU A 71 13.57 0.31 2.82
N ILE A 72 12.33 -0.21 2.75
CA ILE A 72 11.65 -0.81 3.91
C ILE A 72 12.49 -1.95 4.51
N GLN A 73 13.12 -2.78 3.69
CA GLN A 73 13.92 -3.91 4.17
C GLN A 73 15.28 -3.50 4.75
N ASN A 74 15.86 -2.40 4.33
CA ASN A 74 17.25 -2.06 4.64
C ASN A 74 17.42 -0.79 5.46
N GLN A 75 16.35 -0.02 5.68
CA GLN A 75 16.39 1.25 6.41
C GLN A 75 15.29 1.27 7.49
N GLN A 76 15.70 1.27 8.75
CA GLN A 76 14.78 1.28 9.89
C GLN A 76 13.77 2.43 9.82
N SER A 77 14.20 3.64 9.43
CA SER A 77 13.30 4.78 9.31
C SER A 77 12.21 4.58 8.26
N ALA A 78 12.52 3.93 7.13
CA ALA A 78 11.51 3.62 6.11
C ALA A 78 10.55 2.52 6.57
N MET A 79 11.03 1.55 7.35
CA MET A 79 10.20 0.55 8.01
C MET A 79 9.25 1.21 9.02
N ASP A 80 9.76 2.10 9.87
CA ASP A 80 8.97 2.81 10.88
C ASP A 80 7.89 3.68 10.21
N ASP A 81 8.23 4.42 9.17
CA ASP A 81 7.28 5.21 8.36
C ASP A 81 6.19 4.32 7.76
N TYR A 82 6.57 3.17 7.19
CA TYR A 82 5.64 2.21 6.62
C TYR A 82 4.64 1.68 7.67
N PHE A 83 5.12 1.24 8.82
CA PHE A 83 4.25 0.73 9.88
C PHE A 83 3.41 1.83 10.54
N SER A 84 3.92 3.07 10.64
CA SER A 84 3.13 4.18 11.17
C SER A 84 1.88 4.47 10.33
N VAL A 85 1.96 4.27 9.01
CA VAL A 85 0.79 4.38 8.12
C VAL A 85 -0.21 3.25 8.38
N TRP A 86 0.26 2.02 8.56
CA TRP A 86 -0.59 0.90 8.95
C TRP A 86 -1.31 1.17 10.26
N ASP A 87 -0.59 1.56 11.29
CA ASP A 87 -1.16 1.86 12.63
C ASP A 87 -2.18 2.99 12.53
N SER A 88 -1.88 4.05 11.79
CA SER A 88 -2.79 5.18 11.61
C SER A 88 -4.03 4.85 10.78
N SER A 89 -3.96 3.81 9.94
CA SER A 89 -5.09 3.37 9.12
C SER A 89 -6.18 2.66 9.92
N GLY A 90 -5.84 2.11 11.10
CA GLY A 90 -6.73 1.31 11.92
C GLY A 90 -7.11 -0.06 11.31
N ILE A 91 -6.45 -0.48 10.23
CA ILE A 91 -6.67 -1.79 9.62
C ILE A 91 -6.07 -2.87 10.50
N THR A 92 -6.91 -3.81 10.94
CA THR A 92 -6.50 -4.94 11.77
C THR A 92 -5.97 -6.11 10.94
N VAL A 93 -6.58 -6.35 9.77
CA VAL A 93 -6.20 -7.42 8.85
C VAL A 93 -6.26 -6.92 7.42
N GLY A 94 -5.17 -7.06 6.67
CA GLY A 94 -5.12 -6.75 5.25
C GLY A 94 -4.90 -8.01 4.41
N ALA A 95 -5.75 -8.23 3.40
CA ALA A 95 -5.55 -9.28 2.41
C ALA A 95 -4.76 -8.70 1.22
N GLY A 96 -3.49 -9.05 1.11
CA GLY A 96 -2.62 -8.57 0.03
C GLY A 96 -2.99 -9.17 -1.33
N THR A 97 -3.07 -8.31 -2.35
CA THR A 97 -3.26 -8.74 -3.73
C THR A 97 -1.91 -8.77 -4.44
N TYR A 98 -1.50 -9.94 -4.91
CA TYR A 98 -0.26 -10.16 -5.65
C TYR A 98 -0.60 -10.54 -7.08
N ALA A 99 -0.65 -9.56 -7.97
CA ALA A 99 -0.88 -9.77 -9.40
C ALA A 99 0.45 -9.70 -10.16
N GLY A 100 0.59 -10.52 -11.18
CA GLY A 100 1.68 -10.36 -12.16
C GLY A 100 1.53 -9.05 -12.93
N GLY A 101 2.63 -8.60 -13.54
CA GLY A 101 2.64 -7.43 -14.42
C GLY A 101 1.76 -7.61 -15.66
N ASN A 102 1.71 -6.56 -16.49
CA ASN A 102 0.85 -6.54 -17.69
C ASN A 102 1.36 -7.44 -18.85
N LYS A 103 2.51 -8.09 -18.68
CA LYS A 103 3.09 -8.99 -19.67
C LYS A 103 2.85 -10.43 -19.25
N ILE A 104 2.14 -11.17 -20.09
CA ILE A 104 1.79 -12.56 -19.78
C ILE A 104 3.03 -13.45 -19.62
N GLU A 105 4.10 -13.13 -20.33
CA GLU A 105 5.37 -13.87 -20.31
C GLU A 105 6.08 -13.80 -18.95
N THR A 106 5.92 -12.69 -18.22
CA THR A 106 6.58 -12.47 -16.91
C THR A 106 5.60 -12.49 -15.75
N ALA A 107 4.29 -12.61 -15.99
CA ALA A 107 3.25 -12.44 -14.97
C ALA A 107 3.44 -13.36 -13.75
N PHE A 108 3.86 -14.60 -13.94
CA PHE A 108 4.11 -15.54 -12.85
C PHE A 108 5.36 -15.13 -12.04
N GLU A 109 6.46 -14.79 -12.71
CA GLU A 109 7.69 -14.35 -12.07
C GLU A 109 7.49 -13.05 -11.29
N ASP A 110 6.76 -12.10 -11.87
CA ASP A 110 6.40 -10.85 -11.21
C ASP A 110 5.56 -11.08 -9.95
N ALA A 111 4.56 -11.97 -10.00
CA ALA A 111 3.73 -12.30 -8.85
C ALA A 111 4.54 -12.98 -7.73
N VAL A 112 5.41 -13.92 -8.07
CA VAL A 112 6.30 -14.60 -7.09
C VAL A 112 7.27 -13.60 -6.48
N THR A 113 7.81 -12.67 -7.27
CA THR A 113 8.71 -11.62 -6.78
C THR A 113 8.01 -10.71 -5.78
N LEU A 114 6.79 -10.25 -6.08
CA LEU A 114 6.00 -9.42 -5.17
C LEU A 114 5.67 -10.16 -3.86
N LEU A 115 5.32 -11.43 -3.95
CA LEU A 115 5.04 -12.25 -2.76
C LEU A 115 6.30 -12.42 -1.88
N ALA A 116 7.45 -12.66 -2.49
CA ALA A 116 8.72 -12.79 -1.77
C ALA A 116 9.13 -11.47 -1.11
N GLN A 117 8.91 -10.33 -1.77
CA GLN A 117 9.14 -9.00 -1.19
C GLN A 117 8.24 -8.74 0.02
N ALA A 118 6.95 -9.02 -0.09
CA ALA A 118 6.03 -8.87 1.04
C ALA A 118 6.41 -9.77 2.21
N ARG A 119 6.79 -11.01 1.94
CA ARG A 119 7.25 -11.94 2.97
C ARG A 119 8.50 -11.43 3.69
N SER A 120 9.47 -10.89 2.95
CA SER A 120 10.71 -10.37 3.56
C SER A 120 10.47 -9.14 4.44
N ILE A 121 9.47 -8.30 4.14
CA ILE A 121 9.07 -7.19 5.01
C ILE A 121 8.49 -7.73 6.32
N ILE A 122 7.62 -8.74 6.26
CA ILE A 122 7.03 -9.36 7.45
C ILE A 122 8.11 -10.04 8.31
N ASP A 123 9.06 -10.70 7.69
CA ASP A 123 10.14 -11.40 8.42
C ASP A 123 11.17 -10.43 9.03
N ALA A 124 11.22 -9.18 8.57
CA ALA A 124 12.10 -8.13 9.09
C ALA A 124 11.43 -7.26 10.19
N SER A 125 10.13 -7.37 10.38
CA SER A 125 9.34 -6.66 11.42
C SER A 125 9.32 -7.47 12.72
#